data_300d18a2ab9c8f22648452e330b8ab2d
#
_entry.id   300d18a2ab9c8f22648452e330b8ab2d
#
_cell.length_a   1.000
_cell.length_b   1.000
_cell.length_c   1.000
_cell.angle_alpha   90.00
_cell.angle_beta   90.00
_cell.angle_gamma   90.00
#
_symmetry.space_group_name_H-M   'P 1'
#
loop_
_entity.id
_entity.type
_entity.pdbx_description
1 polymer ?
#
loop_
_entity_poly.entity_id
_entity_poly.type
_entity_poly.pdbx_seq_one_letter_code
_entity_poly.pdbx_strand_id
1 'polypeptide(L)'
;MYPKLLQIGPIAIYSFGLMVALAFIIANYLFTKELHRKKFVNADALSSTITLLGLIGGIFGAKTFHLLENPQHFIADPLGALFSGEGLTFFGGLIMAIGLIAIYLRKNTIPFLRTADAAAPSLMIAYGIGRIGCQLAGDGDYGIPTDSPFAMTFPNGMVSTLASKNRELVEYYQNIFPGRPIPDDIQVHPAPVYETLIALVFFSILWSLRK
;
A
#
# COMPACT_ATOMS: atom_id res chain seq x y z
N MET A 1 -6.76 14.27 10.04
CA MET A 1 -6.23 13.66 8.82
C MET A 1 -5.57 14.72 7.97
N TYR A 2 -4.46 14.38 7.37
CA TYR A 2 -3.64 15.32 6.58
C TYR A 2 -3.31 14.66 5.25
N PRO A 3 -4.29 14.51 4.33
CA PRO A 3 -4.04 13.89 3.03
C PRO A 3 -2.93 14.60 2.27
N LYS A 4 -2.93 15.94 2.32
CA LYS A 4 -1.96 16.81 1.70
C LYS A 4 -1.11 17.47 2.78
N LEU A 5 0.21 17.20 2.74
CA LEU A 5 1.16 17.73 3.73
C LEU A 5 1.68 19.13 3.34
N LEU A 6 2.03 19.29 2.06
CA LEU A 6 2.66 20.51 1.57
C LEU A 6 2.30 20.73 0.11
N GLN A 7 2.15 21.99 -0.29
CA GLN A 7 2.01 22.39 -1.68
C GLN A 7 3.05 23.46 -2.02
N ILE A 8 3.88 23.16 -3.02
CA ILE A 8 4.88 24.10 -3.55
C ILE A 8 4.55 24.33 -5.02
N GLY A 9 3.87 25.45 -5.31
CA GLY A 9 3.38 25.72 -6.66
C GLY A 9 2.45 24.61 -7.18
N PRO A 10 2.72 24.01 -8.35
CA PRO A 10 1.91 22.93 -8.91
C PRO A 10 2.15 21.56 -8.25
N ILE A 11 3.19 21.43 -7.41
CA ILE A 11 3.57 20.14 -6.81
C ILE A 11 2.92 20.03 -5.43
N ALA A 12 2.09 19.01 -5.22
CA ALA A 12 1.52 18.65 -3.94
C ALA A 12 2.19 17.39 -3.39
N ILE A 13 2.64 17.44 -2.13
CA ILE A 13 3.18 16.30 -1.41
C ILE A 13 2.06 15.73 -0.55
N TYR A 14 1.68 14.49 -0.85
CA TYR A 14 0.64 13.75 -0.14
C TYR A 14 1.27 12.86 0.93
N SER A 15 0.58 12.71 2.06
CA SER A 15 1.01 11.86 3.18
C SER A 15 1.20 10.40 2.76
N PHE A 16 0.29 9.86 1.95
CA PHE A 16 0.39 8.51 1.43
C PHE A 16 1.68 8.30 0.61
N GLY A 17 1.96 9.20 -0.35
CA GLY A 17 3.18 9.11 -1.17
C GLY A 17 4.47 9.18 -0.34
N LEU A 18 4.50 10.04 0.69
CA LEU A 18 5.64 10.13 1.60
C LEU A 18 5.84 8.82 2.38
N MET A 19 4.75 8.24 2.90
CA MET A 19 4.83 6.98 3.66
C MET A 19 5.23 5.81 2.78
N VAL A 20 4.77 5.76 1.53
CA VAL A 20 5.22 4.76 0.54
C VAL A 20 6.71 4.90 0.26
N ALA A 21 7.22 6.11 0.05
CA ALA A 21 8.65 6.35 -0.14
C ALA A 21 9.48 5.89 1.07
N LEU A 22 9.04 6.22 2.30
CA LEU A 22 9.67 5.75 3.53
C LEU A 22 9.62 4.22 3.65
N ALA A 23 8.51 3.59 3.27
CA ALA A 23 8.36 2.14 3.27
C ALA A 23 9.41 1.47 2.36
N PHE A 24 9.62 2.00 1.14
CA PHE A 24 10.65 1.49 0.22
C PHE A 24 12.07 1.66 0.78
N ILE A 25 12.39 2.81 1.36
CA ILE A 25 13.71 3.08 1.95
C ILE A 25 14.00 2.12 3.10
N ILE A 26 13.05 1.98 4.04
CA ILE A 26 13.20 1.12 5.21
C ILE A 26 13.23 -0.35 4.81
N ALA A 27 12.37 -0.76 3.87
CA ALA A 27 12.36 -2.12 3.35
C ALA A 27 13.68 -2.47 2.67
N ASN A 28 14.22 -1.61 1.82
CA ASN A 28 15.50 -1.82 1.15
C ASN A 28 16.64 -1.95 2.18
N TYR A 29 16.68 -1.09 3.17
CA TYR A 29 17.69 -1.15 4.24
C TYR A 29 17.63 -2.47 5.02
N LEU A 30 16.45 -2.91 5.44
CA LEU A 30 16.29 -4.17 6.18
C LEU A 30 16.56 -5.39 5.30
N PHE A 31 16.13 -5.36 4.05
CA PHE A 31 16.39 -6.42 3.08
C PHE A 31 17.90 -6.57 2.81
N THR A 32 18.61 -5.46 2.64
CA THR A 32 20.08 -5.46 2.52
C THR A 32 20.73 -6.14 3.73
N LYS A 33 20.29 -5.79 4.96
CA LYS A 33 20.77 -6.45 6.18
C LYS A 33 20.55 -7.97 6.16
N GLU A 34 19.36 -8.42 5.71
CA GLU A 34 19.06 -9.84 5.64
C GLU A 34 19.90 -10.57 4.58
N LEU A 35 20.12 -9.94 3.42
CA LEU A 35 21.00 -10.49 2.38
C LEU A 35 22.42 -10.64 2.87
N HIS A 36 22.98 -9.66 3.59
CA HIS A 36 24.29 -9.75 4.22
C HIS A 36 24.35 -10.88 5.26
N ARG A 37 23.34 -10.96 6.14
CA ARG A 37 23.24 -12.04 7.14
C ARG A 37 23.25 -13.43 6.50
N LYS A 38 22.51 -13.58 5.40
CA LYS A 38 22.42 -14.83 4.63
C LYS A 38 23.59 -15.04 3.67
N LYS A 39 24.62 -14.16 3.71
CA LYS A 39 25.86 -14.25 2.92
C LYS A 39 25.61 -14.30 1.39
N PHE A 40 24.67 -13.45 0.91
CA PHE A 40 24.53 -13.27 -0.53
C PHE A 40 25.68 -12.45 -1.09
N VAL A 41 26.15 -12.82 -2.26
CA VAL A 41 27.18 -12.05 -3.00
C VAL A 41 26.56 -10.73 -3.47
N ASN A 42 27.30 -9.63 -3.32
CA ASN A 42 26.86 -8.29 -3.73
C ASN A 42 25.48 -7.89 -3.15
N ALA A 43 25.26 -8.14 -1.84
CA ALA A 43 23.99 -7.94 -1.16
C ALA A 43 23.38 -6.53 -1.38
N ASP A 44 24.20 -5.47 -1.37
CA ASP A 44 23.76 -4.08 -1.58
C ASP A 44 23.21 -3.86 -3.00
N ALA A 45 23.95 -4.31 -4.01
CA ALA A 45 23.52 -4.19 -5.40
C ALA A 45 22.29 -5.07 -5.68
N LEU A 46 22.25 -6.28 -5.09
CA LEU A 46 21.11 -7.20 -5.21
C LEU A 46 19.84 -6.61 -4.61
N SER A 47 19.92 -6.07 -3.39
CA SER A 47 18.81 -5.42 -2.72
C SER A 47 18.26 -4.25 -3.53
N SER A 48 19.14 -3.34 -3.94
CA SER A 48 18.75 -2.16 -4.72
C SER A 48 18.10 -2.55 -6.06
N THR A 49 18.65 -3.55 -6.75
CA THR A 49 18.10 -4.03 -8.02
C THR A 49 16.71 -4.66 -7.82
N ILE A 50 16.54 -5.51 -6.81
CA ILE A 50 15.24 -6.15 -6.53
C ILE A 50 14.21 -5.08 -6.12
N THR A 51 14.58 -4.13 -5.28
CA THR A 51 13.70 -3.03 -4.87
C THR A 51 13.28 -2.19 -6.08
N LEU A 52 14.21 -1.86 -6.98
CA LEU A 52 13.91 -1.13 -8.21
C LEU A 52 13.01 -1.92 -9.17
N LEU A 53 13.28 -3.21 -9.35
CA LEU A 53 12.41 -4.09 -10.16
C LEU A 53 11.02 -4.21 -9.55
N GLY A 54 10.92 -4.28 -8.22
CA GLY A 54 9.64 -4.26 -7.49
C GLY A 54 8.87 -2.96 -7.73
N LEU A 55 9.55 -1.82 -7.65
CA LEU A 55 8.95 -0.51 -7.90
C LEU A 55 8.47 -0.37 -9.35
N ILE A 56 9.35 -0.64 -10.32
CA ILE A 56 9.02 -0.55 -11.74
C ILE A 56 7.92 -1.53 -12.10
N GLY A 57 8.08 -2.81 -11.74
CA GLY A 57 7.08 -3.84 -12.00
C GLY A 57 5.75 -3.56 -11.32
N GLY A 58 5.79 -3.02 -10.09
CA GLY A 58 4.60 -2.62 -9.36
C GLY A 58 3.81 -1.53 -10.08
N ILE A 59 4.45 -0.44 -10.47
CA ILE A 59 3.79 0.69 -11.15
C ILE A 59 3.30 0.28 -12.54
N PHE A 60 4.18 -0.26 -13.37
CA PHE A 60 3.81 -0.64 -14.75
C PHE A 60 2.77 -1.76 -14.78
N GLY A 61 2.92 -2.76 -13.92
CA GLY A 61 1.98 -3.87 -13.83
C GLY A 61 0.60 -3.41 -13.35
N ALA A 62 0.54 -2.60 -12.28
CA ALA A 62 -0.70 -2.06 -11.77
C ALA A 62 -1.45 -1.23 -12.85
N LYS A 63 -0.72 -0.41 -13.59
CA LYS A 63 -1.29 0.40 -14.68
C LYS A 63 -1.73 -0.45 -15.85
N THR A 64 -0.90 -1.38 -16.31
CA THR A 64 -1.22 -2.26 -17.43
C THR A 64 -2.49 -3.08 -17.18
N PHE A 65 -2.60 -3.68 -15.99
CA PHE A 65 -3.78 -4.47 -15.63
C PHE A 65 -5.04 -3.61 -15.50
N HIS A 66 -4.91 -2.42 -14.92
CA HIS A 66 -6.05 -1.48 -14.88
C HIS A 66 -6.57 -1.13 -16.28
N LEU A 67 -5.66 -0.88 -17.24
CA LEU A 67 -6.05 -0.60 -18.63
C LEU A 67 -6.70 -1.82 -19.31
N LEU A 68 -6.25 -3.03 -18.98
CA LEU A 68 -6.85 -4.27 -19.48
C LEU A 68 -8.24 -4.53 -18.89
N GLU A 69 -8.47 -4.17 -17.64
CA GLU A 69 -9.77 -4.26 -16.96
C GLU A 69 -10.77 -3.22 -17.50
N ASN A 70 -10.28 -2.07 -17.99
CA ASN A 70 -11.09 -0.97 -18.46
C ASN A 70 -10.77 -0.57 -19.92
N PRO A 71 -10.89 -1.48 -20.91
CA PRO A 71 -10.45 -1.24 -22.29
C PRO A 71 -11.18 -0.09 -22.96
N GLN A 72 -12.44 0.18 -22.60
CA GLN A 72 -13.23 1.28 -23.15
C GLN A 72 -12.66 2.66 -22.81
N HIS A 73 -12.17 2.83 -21.59
CA HIS A 73 -11.48 4.05 -21.14
C HIS A 73 -10.18 4.28 -21.92
N PHE A 74 -9.42 3.20 -22.13
CA PHE A 74 -8.18 3.25 -22.89
C PHE A 74 -8.42 3.60 -24.38
N ILE A 75 -9.45 3.05 -25.00
CA ILE A 75 -9.78 3.33 -26.41
C ILE A 75 -10.26 4.79 -26.59
N ALA A 76 -11.00 5.32 -25.62
CA ALA A 76 -11.55 6.69 -25.67
C ALA A 76 -10.44 7.78 -25.54
N ASP A 77 -9.50 7.60 -24.63
CA ASP A 77 -8.37 8.51 -24.41
C ASP A 77 -7.11 7.73 -23.98
N PRO A 78 -6.32 7.20 -24.93
CA PRO A 78 -5.14 6.38 -24.62
C PRO A 78 -4.07 7.11 -23.82
N LEU A 79 -3.82 8.39 -24.12
CA LEU A 79 -2.77 9.16 -23.44
C LEU A 79 -3.23 9.59 -22.05
N GLY A 80 -4.44 10.09 -21.91
CA GLY A 80 -5.01 10.42 -20.61
C GLY A 80 -5.10 9.21 -19.69
N ALA A 81 -5.58 8.08 -20.20
CA ALA A 81 -5.63 6.83 -19.45
C ALA A 81 -4.27 6.32 -19.00
N LEU A 82 -3.22 6.45 -19.84
CA LEU A 82 -1.86 6.00 -19.52
C LEU A 82 -1.21 6.88 -18.44
N PHE A 83 -1.36 8.20 -18.53
CA PHE A 83 -0.71 9.16 -17.64
C PHE A 83 -1.60 9.60 -16.46
N SER A 84 -2.84 9.13 -16.36
CA SER A 84 -3.68 9.41 -15.19
C SER A 84 -3.04 8.82 -13.92
N GLY A 85 -3.08 9.57 -12.82
CA GLY A 85 -2.68 9.08 -11.49
C GLY A 85 -3.69 8.12 -10.87
N GLU A 86 -4.83 7.91 -11.53
CA GLU A 86 -5.91 7.05 -11.09
C GLU A 86 -5.82 5.65 -11.72
N GLY A 87 -6.45 4.68 -11.07
CA GLY A 87 -6.59 3.33 -11.60
C GLY A 87 -5.28 2.53 -11.56
N LEU A 88 -4.99 1.97 -10.41
CA LEU A 88 -3.87 1.05 -10.20
C LEU A 88 -4.41 -0.26 -9.63
N THR A 89 -4.29 -1.35 -10.38
CA THR A 89 -4.72 -2.68 -9.93
C THR A 89 -3.61 -3.36 -9.15
N PHE A 90 -3.84 -3.61 -7.86
CA PHE A 90 -2.85 -4.21 -6.96
C PHE A 90 -2.27 -5.54 -7.51
N PHE A 91 -3.13 -6.46 -7.93
CA PHE A 91 -2.69 -7.77 -8.44
C PHE A 91 -1.85 -7.67 -9.71
N GLY A 92 -2.15 -6.73 -10.59
CA GLY A 92 -1.33 -6.47 -11.78
C GLY A 92 0.09 -6.05 -11.42
N GLY A 93 0.22 -5.13 -10.46
CA GLY A 93 1.51 -4.71 -9.92
C GLY A 93 2.29 -5.86 -9.28
N LEU A 94 1.62 -6.65 -8.43
CA LEU A 94 2.21 -7.78 -7.73
C LEU A 94 2.75 -8.85 -8.71
N ILE A 95 1.94 -9.26 -9.68
CA ILE A 95 2.31 -10.29 -10.66
C ILE A 95 3.49 -9.83 -11.50
N MET A 96 3.46 -8.60 -12.00
CA MET A 96 4.54 -8.04 -12.81
C MET A 96 5.85 -7.91 -12.00
N ALA A 97 5.77 -7.39 -10.78
CA ALA A 97 6.93 -7.25 -9.90
C ALA A 97 7.57 -8.61 -9.60
N ILE A 98 6.77 -9.60 -9.18
CA ILE A 98 7.26 -10.97 -8.93
C ILE A 98 7.87 -11.56 -10.21
N GLY A 99 7.22 -11.39 -11.35
CA GLY A 99 7.70 -11.89 -12.64
C GLY A 99 9.06 -11.31 -13.02
N LEU A 100 9.23 -10.00 -12.95
CA LEU A 100 10.50 -9.31 -13.24
C LEU A 100 11.61 -9.76 -12.29
N ILE A 101 11.33 -9.83 -11.00
CA ILE A 101 12.28 -10.29 -9.98
C ILE A 101 12.64 -11.76 -10.23
N ALA A 102 11.68 -12.62 -10.50
CA ALA A 102 11.93 -14.04 -10.77
C ALA A 102 12.81 -14.24 -12.01
N ILE A 103 12.55 -13.50 -13.10
CA ILE A 103 13.37 -13.53 -14.31
C ILE A 103 14.81 -13.06 -14.01
N TYR A 104 14.96 -11.96 -13.26
CA TYR A 104 16.28 -11.45 -12.87
C TYR A 104 17.06 -12.46 -12.03
N LEU A 105 16.44 -13.03 -11.00
CA LEU A 105 17.05 -14.01 -10.12
C LEU A 105 17.46 -15.27 -10.88
N ARG A 106 16.58 -15.76 -11.77
CA ARG A 106 16.86 -16.94 -12.60
C ARG A 106 18.03 -16.71 -13.56
N LYS A 107 18.09 -15.54 -14.21
CA LYS A 107 19.20 -15.19 -15.13
C LYS A 107 20.56 -15.12 -14.41
N ASN A 108 20.56 -14.71 -13.14
CA ASN A 108 21.76 -14.56 -12.34
C ASN A 108 22.04 -15.78 -11.43
N THR A 109 21.31 -16.88 -11.61
CA THR A 109 21.45 -18.12 -10.81
C THR A 109 21.30 -17.91 -9.31
N ILE A 110 20.50 -16.92 -8.91
CA ILE A 110 20.23 -16.60 -7.51
C ILE A 110 18.98 -17.38 -7.04
N PRO A 111 19.03 -18.08 -5.89
CA PRO A 111 17.91 -18.91 -5.45
C PRO A 111 16.71 -18.07 -5.01
N PHE A 112 15.59 -18.18 -5.75
CA PHE A 112 14.37 -17.40 -5.54
C PHE A 112 13.81 -17.52 -4.11
N LEU A 113 13.60 -18.74 -3.61
CA LEU A 113 13.01 -18.97 -2.28
C LEU A 113 13.87 -18.41 -1.15
N ARG A 114 15.18 -18.51 -1.26
CA ARG A 114 16.11 -17.95 -0.28
C ARG A 114 16.11 -16.42 -0.28
N THR A 115 15.92 -15.83 -1.45
CA THR A 115 15.78 -14.36 -1.61
C THR A 115 14.43 -13.89 -1.07
N ALA A 116 13.35 -14.62 -1.38
CA ALA A 116 12.00 -14.33 -0.86
C ALA A 116 11.95 -14.40 0.68
N ASP A 117 12.60 -15.42 1.26
CA ASP A 117 12.71 -15.56 2.71
C ASP A 117 13.51 -14.41 3.35
N ALA A 118 14.56 -13.91 2.68
CA ALA A 118 15.28 -12.72 3.11
C ALA A 118 14.43 -11.44 3.02
N ALA A 119 13.53 -11.35 2.05
CA ALA A 119 12.66 -10.19 1.85
C ALA A 119 11.46 -10.16 2.83
N ALA A 120 11.02 -11.30 3.36
CA ALA A 120 9.79 -11.42 4.13
C ALA A 120 9.67 -10.42 5.30
N PRO A 121 10.66 -10.24 6.19
CA PRO A 121 10.55 -9.26 7.27
C PRO A 121 10.46 -7.82 6.76
N SER A 122 11.21 -7.48 5.70
CA SER A 122 11.22 -6.13 5.13
C SER A 122 9.88 -5.79 4.45
N LEU A 123 9.22 -6.77 3.84
CA LEU A 123 7.88 -6.60 3.26
C LEU A 123 6.82 -6.36 4.33
N MET A 124 6.89 -7.06 5.47
CA MET A 124 5.94 -6.86 6.57
C MET A 124 6.03 -5.45 7.16
N ILE A 125 7.24 -4.94 7.40
CA ILE A 125 7.38 -3.58 7.93
C ILE A 125 6.97 -2.53 6.89
N ALA A 126 7.30 -2.75 5.60
CA ALA A 126 6.87 -1.87 4.52
C ALA A 126 5.35 -1.80 4.40
N TYR A 127 4.66 -2.93 4.52
CA TYR A 127 3.21 -2.99 4.55
C TYR A 127 2.64 -2.15 5.70
N GLY A 128 3.14 -2.34 6.94
CA GLY A 128 2.71 -1.57 8.09
C GLY A 128 2.91 -0.06 7.93
N ILE A 129 4.05 0.37 7.37
CA ILE A 129 4.32 1.78 7.07
C ILE A 129 3.34 2.31 6.00
N GLY A 130 3.06 1.51 4.95
CA GLY A 130 2.07 1.86 3.94
C GLY A 130 0.67 2.08 4.55
N ARG A 131 0.25 1.20 5.48
CA ARG A 131 -1.05 1.34 6.19
C ARG A 131 -1.12 2.60 7.07
N ILE A 132 0.00 3.06 7.65
CA ILE A 132 0.05 4.39 8.27
C ILE A 132 -0.22 5.48 7.22
N GLY A 133 0.25 5.31 6.00
CA GLY A 133 -0.06 6.22 4.88
C GLY A 133 -1.56 6.31 4.59
N CYS A 134 -2.26 5.16 4.51
CA CYS A 134 -3.72 5.08 4.37
C CYS A 134 -4.43 5.80 5.52
N GLN A 135 -3.99 5.57 6.76
CA GLN A 135 -4.55 6.22 7.96
C GLN A 135 -4.40 7.75 7.90
N LEU A 136 -3.24 8.25 7.47
CA LEU A 136 -2.99 9.70 7.37
C LEU A 136 -3.76 10.34 6.23
N ALA A 137 -3.89 9.64 5.11
CA ALA A 137 -4.61 10.12 3.94
C ALA A 137 -6.13 10.06 4.14
N GLY A 138 -6.63 9.10 4.92
CA GLY A 138 -8.06 8.82 5.00
C GLY A 138 -8.62 8.46 3.62
N ASP A 139 -7.96 7.49 2.95
CA ASP A 139 -8.20 7.12 1.55
C ASP A 139 -9.38 6.17 1.33
N GLY A 140 -10.14 5.88 2.38
CA GLY A 140 -11.31 5.00 2.32
C GLY A 140 -11.04 3.57 2.79
N ASP A 141 -9.80 3.24 3.06
CA ASP A 141 -9.40 1.91 3.57
C ASP A 141 -9.77 1.67 5.05
N TYR A 142 -10.55 2.56 5.64
CA TYR A 142 -11.14 2.33 6.95
C TYR A 142 -12.19 1.21 6.89
N GLY A 143 -12.52 0.61 8.05
CA GLY A 143 -13.49 -0.48 8.14
C GLY A 143 -14.94 0.01 8.17
N ILE A 144 -15.84 -0.91 8.49
CA ILE A 144 -17.27 -0.66 8.56
C ILE A 144 -17.63 0.30 9.72
N PRO A 145 -18.82 0.95 9.67
CA PRO A 145 -19.38 1.71 10.76
C PRO A 145 -19.43 0.92 12.08
N THR A 146 -19.12 1.58 13.21
CA THR A 146 -19.01 0.90 14.49
C THR A 146 -19.25 1.84 15.68
N ASP A 147 -19.75 1.28 16.80
CA ASP A 147 -19.84 1.94 18.12
C ASP A 147 -18.63 1.56 19.01
N SER A 148 -17.57 0.98 18.48
CA SER A 148 -16.38 0.58 19.23
C SER A 148 -15.74 1.77 19.94
N PRO A 149 -15.16 1.62 21.16
CA PRO A 149 -14.38 2.67 21.80
C PRO A 149 -13.11 3.06 21.04
N PHE A 150 -12.69 2.25 20.06
CA PHE A 150 -11.57 2.53 19.16
C PHE A 150 -12.01 3.12 17.82
N ALA A 151 -13.31 3.44 17.68
CA ALA A 151 -13.83 4.05 16.45
C ALA A 151 -13.15 5.40 16.16
N MET A 152 -12.97 5.70 14.88
CA MET A 152 -12.39 6.94 14.39
C MET A 152 -13.25 7.55 13.29
N THR A 153 -13.09 8.85 13.05
CA THR A 153 -13.71 9.54 11.94
C THR A 153 -12.66 10.20 11.06
N PHE A 154 -12.99 10.40 9.78
CA PHE A 154 -12.10 10.93 8.75
C PHE A 154 -12.77 12.07 7.98
N PRO A 155 -13.25 13.15 8.65
CA PRO A 155 -14.04 14.21 8.01
C PRO A 155 -13.28 14.92 6.88
N ASN A 156 -11.94 15.03 7.00
CA ASN A 156 -11.03 15.65 6.03
C ASN A 156 -10.18 14.62 5.27
N GLY A 157 -10.56 13.34 5.28
CA GLY A 157 -9.91 12.30 4.48
C GLY A 157 -10.16 12.48 2.98
N MET A 158 -9.37 11.79 2.15
CA MET A 158 -9.62 11.70 0.71
C MET A 158 -11.01 11.10 0.43
N VAL A 159 -11.38 10.07 1.21
CA VAL A 159 -12.73 9.53 1.29
C VAL A 159 -13.29 9.89 2.66
N SER A 160 -14.22 10.84 2.67
CA SER A 160 -14.72 11.42 3.93
C SER A 160 -15.70 10.49 4.64
N THR A 161 -15.72 10.50 5.97
CA THR A 161 -16.74 9.84 6.79
C THR A 161 -17.97 10.72 7.05
N LEU A 162 -17.98 11.97 6.58
CA LEU A 162 -19.16 12.81 6.64
C LEU A 162 -20.31 12.24 5.83
N ALA A 163 -21.47 12.07 6.46
CA ALA A 163 -22.67 11.53 5.82
C ALA A 163 -23.09 12.34 4.57
N SER A 164 -22.86 13.66 4.59
CA SER A 164 -23.15 14.55 3.46
C SER A 164 -22.26 14.34 2.25
N LYS A 165 -21.11 13.66 2.41
CA LYS A 165 -20.11 13.46 1.35
C LYS A 165 -19.94 12.00 0.91
N ASN A 166 -20.43 11.05 1.70
CA ASN A 166 -20.22 9.63 1.45
C ASN A 166 -21.51 8.84 1.57
N ARG A 167 -22.24 8.76 0.47
CA ARG A 167 -23.53 8.07 0.40
C ARG A 167 -23.40 6.56 0.62
N GLU A 168 -22.34 5.96 0.13
CA GLU A 168 -22.08 4.54 0.31
C GLU A 168 -21.91 4.19 1.78
N LEU A 169 -21.13 4.99 2.53
CA LEU A 169 -20.97 4.81 3.96
C LEU A 169 -22.28 5.00 4.74
N VAL A 170 -23.15 5.90 4.30
CA VAL A 170 -24.48 6.07 4.86
C VAL A 170 -25.33 4.79 4.67
N GLU A 171 -25.30 4.20 3.47
CA GLU A 171 -26.01 2.95 3.19
C GLU A 171 -25.47 1.80 4.07
N TYR A 172 -24.13 1.70 4.23
CA TYR A 172 -23.52 0.74 5.19
C TYR A 172 -23.97 0.99 6.63
N TYR A 173 -24.00 2.24 7.06
CA TYR A 173 -24.44 2.59 8.41
C TYR A 173 -25.88 2.17 8.66
N GLN A 174 -26.79 2.46 7.73
CA GLN A 174 -28.21 2.07 7.83
C GLN A 174 -28.42 0.55 7.87
N ASN A 175 -27.58 -0.20 7.14
CA ASN A 175 -27.62 -1.66 7.13
C ASN A 175 -27.15 -2.26 8.46
N ILE A 176 -26.15 -1.65 9.12
CA ILE A 176 -25.61 -2.14 10.38
C ILE A 176 -26.47 -1.67 11.57
N PHE A 177 -27.00 -0.46 11.50
CA PHE A 177 -27.77 0.18 12.56
C PHE A 177 -29.19 0.60 12.07
N PRO A 178 -30.06 -0.35 11.73
CA PRO A 178 -31.38 -0.04 11.20
C PRO A 178 -32.21 0.77 12.21
N GLY A 179 -32.84 1.84 11.72
CA GLY A 179 -33.71 2.70 12.52
C GLY A 179 -32.99 3.72 13.42
N ARG A 180 -31.65 3.75 13.44
CA ARG A 180 -30.91 4.80 14.15
C ARG A 180 -30.80 6.07 13.31
N PRO A 181 -30.79 7.26 13.93
CA PRO A 181 -30.48 8.50 13.20
C PRO A 181 -29.05 8.45 12.67
N ILE A 182 -28.85 8.95 11.47
CA ILE A 182 -27.54 8.99 10.82
C ILE A 182 -26.75 10.15 11.43
N PRO A 183 -25.56 9.91 12.01
CA PRO A 183 -24.72 10.99 12.54
C PRO A 183 -24.11 11.81 11.39
N ASP A 184 -23.80 13.08 11.63
CA ASP A 184 -23.13 13.94 10.63
C ASP A 184 -21.77 13.38 10.22
N ASP A 185 -21.02 12.79 11.17
CA ASP A 185 -19.73 12.16 10.94
C ASP A 185 -19.78 10.69 11.44
N ILE A 186 -19.74 9.76 10.52
CA ILE A 186 -19.94 8.34 10.82
C ILE A 186 -18.64 7.75 11.38
N GLN A 187 -18.74 7.16 12.56
CA GLN A 187 -17.64 6.46 13.19
C GLN A 187 -17.40 5.10 12.52
N VAL A 188 -16.12 4.80 12.22
CA VAL A 188 -15.70 3.58 11.54
C VAL A 188 -14.53 2.92 12.26
N HIS A 189 -14.33 1.62 12.04
CA HIS A 189 -13.11 0.95 12.50
C HIS A 189 -11.88 1.52 11.80
N PRO A 190 -10.80 1.90 12.52
CA PRO A 190 -9.54 2.32 11.92
C PRO A 190 -8.75 1.09 11.43
N ALA A 191 -9.24 0.43 10.37
CA ALA A 191 -8.62 -0.77 9.83
C ALA A 191 -7.12 -0.61 9.53
N PRO A 192 -6.63 0.53 8.98
CA PRO A 192 -5.20 0.71 8.75
C PRO A 192 -4.36 0.66 10.04
N VAL A 193 -4.91 1.11 11.17
CA VAL A 193 -4.21 1.02 12.47
C VAL A 193 -4.10 -0.43 12.91
N TYR A 194 -5.18 -1.21 12.79
CA TYR A 194 -5.17 -2.63 13.14
C TYR A 194 -4.18 -3.41 12.30
N GLU A 195 -4.17 -3.15 11.00
CA GLU A 195 -3.25 -3.79 10.06
C GLU A 195 -1.79 -3.41 10.32
N THR A 196 -1.54 -2.14 10.69
CA THR A 196 -0.19 -1.71 11.10
C THR A 196 0.28 -2.49 12.33
N LEU A 197 -0.57 -2.62 13.35
CA LEU A 197 -0.22 -3.38 14.57
C LEU A 197 0.03 -4.87 14.26
N ILE A 198 -0.81 -5.47 13.44
CA ILE A 198 -0.64 -6.86 12.99
C ILE A 198 0.68 -7.01 12.21
N ALA A 199 0.97 -6.08 11.30
CA ALA A 199 2.22 -6.09 10.52
C ALA A 199 3.46 -5.99 11.43
N LEU A 200 3.41 -5.15 12.48
CA LEU A 200 4.49 -5.03 13.47
C LEU A 200 4.69 -6.32 14.28
N VAL A 201 3.61 -7.00 14.64
CA VAL A 201 3.68 -8.30 15.32
C VAL A 201 4.33 -9.33 14.40
N PHE A 202 3.85 -9.48 13.16
CA PHE A 202 4.46 -10.42 12.21
C PHE A 202 5.91 -10.06 11.88
N PHE A 203 6.23 -8.78 11.70
CA PHE A 203 7.61 -8.34 11.56
C PHE A 203 8.47 -8.80 12.73
N SER A 204 8.00 -8.59 13.96
CA SER A 204 8.74 -8.97 15.19
C SER A 204 8.95 -10.48 15.28
N ILE A 205 7.94 -11.27 14.92
CA ILE A 205 8.05 -12.73 14.86
C ILE A 205 9.09 -13.15 13.82
N LEU A 206 8.95 -12.69 12.57
CA LEU A 206 9.89 -13.00 11.49
C LEU A 206 11.31 -12.55 11.84
N TRP A 207 11.43 -11.39 12.47
CA TRP A 207 12.72 -10.84 12.89
C TRP A 207 13.38 -11.66 14.01
N SER A 208 12.61 -12.22 14.93
CA SER A 208 13.11 -13.09 16.02
C SER A 208 13.46 -14.51 15.55
N LEU A 209 12.73 -15.02 14.54
CA LEU A 209 12.96 -16.35 13.97
C LEU A 209 14.14 -16.43 12.99
N ARG A 210 14.83 -15.32 12.75
CA ARG A 210 16.04 -15.29 11.90
C ARG A 210 17.14 -16.13 12.52
N LYS A 211 17.52 -17.21 11.87
CA LYS A 211 18.66 -18.06 12.24
C LYS A 211 19.82 -17.86 11.29
#